data_84f5d60d5ba82d28ef6017e2c9899e30
#
_entry.id   84f5d60d5ba82d28ef6017e2c9899e30
#
_cell.length_a   1.000
_cell.length_b   1.000
_cell.length_c   1.000
_cell.angle_alpha   90.00
_cell.angle_beta   90.00
_cell.angle_gamma   90.00
#
_symmetry.space_group_name_H-M   'P 1'
#
loop_
_entity.id
_entity.type
_entity.pdbx_description
1 polymer ?
#
loop_
_entity_poly.entity_id
_entity_poly.type
_entity_poly.pdbx_seq_one_letter_code
_entity_poly.pdbx_strand_id
1 'polypeptide(L)'
;LLFFITTISYTNPNIQRFTLSTTYTCASHDYLTNDLKIRHQQERKAWGVTTQNELIEIFVSDKNNSWTIIFTNTNKLSCGLVGGKQGLIFK
;
A
#
# COMPACT_ATOMS: atom_id res chain seq x y z
N LEU A 1 -5.14 22.65 27.69
CA LEU A 1 -5.58 22.19 27.15
C LEU A 1 -6.04 21.75 26.81
N LEU A 2 -6.24 21.92 26.67
CA LEU A 2 -6.92 21.44 26.10
C LEU A 2 -7.22 20.96 25.49
N PHE A 3 -7.39 21.12 25.23
CA PHE A 3 -7.89 20.67 24.50
C PHE A 3 -8.19 20.36 23.90
N PHE A 4 -8.12 20.59 23.90
CA PHE A 4 -8.58 20.28 23.12
C PHE A 4 -8.97 19.80 22.62
N ILE A 5 -9.01 20.02 22.71
CA ILE A 5 -9.53 19.56 22.09
C ILE A 5 -9.98 19.09 21.58
N THR A 6 -10.08 19.38 21.36
CA THR A 6 -10.65 19.00 20.71
C THR A 6 -11.43 18.54 20.35
N THR A 7 -11.83 18.95 20.25
CA THR A 7 -12.73 18.34 20.06
C THR A 7 -13.24 17.84 19.07
N ILE A 8 -13.53 17.10 18.99
CA ILE A 8 -13.97 16.49 17.86
C ILE A 8 -15.20 15.80 18.08
N SER A 9 -16.15 16.09 17.36
CA SER A 9 -17.38 15.43 17.57
C SER A 9 -17.46 14.29 16.63
N TYR A 10 -17.63 13.13 17.16
CA TYR A 10 -17.91 12.00 16.37
C TYR A 10 -19.34 11.69 16.48
N THR A 11 -19.97 11.67 15.37
CA THR A 11 -21.40 11.43 15.32
C THR A 11 -21.72 9.98 15.13
N ASN A 12 -20.75 9.17 14.67
CA ASN A 12 -21.00 7.76 14.45
C ASN A 12 -20.14 6.94 15.40
N PRO A 13 -20.75 6.26 16.38
CA PRO A 13 -19.99 5.48 17.34
C PRO A 13 -19.29 4.26 16.76
N ASN A 14 -19.64 3.87 15.53
CA ASN A 14 -18.99 2.74 14.87
C ASN A 14 -17.71 3.14 14.16
N ILE A 15 -17.39 4.42 14.12
CA ILE A 15 -16.19 4.89 13.48
C ILE A 15 -15.16 5.23 14.55
N GLN A 16 -14.00 4.61 14.43
CA GLN A 16 -12.87 4.91 15.28
C GLN A 16 -11.75 5.45 14.42
N ARG A 17 -11.13 6.51 14.89
CA ARG A 17 -10.03 7.13 14.16
C ARG A 17 -8.79 7.10 15.02
N PHE A 18 -7.73 6.58 14.47
CA PHE A 18 -6.45 6.55 15.14
C PHE A 18 -5.35 6.58 14.10
N THR A 19 -4.18 7.02 14.53
CA THR A 19 -3.02 7.11 13.67
C THR A 19 -2.13 5.91 13.92
N LEU A 20 -1.75 5.24 12.84
CA LEU A 20 -0.80 4.15 12.90
C LEU A 20 0.53 4.64 12.39
N SER A 21 1.58 4.36 13.14
CA SER A 21 2.93 4.65 12.70
C SER A 21 3.55 3.38 12.17
N THR A 22 4.12 3.46 10.98
CA THR A 22 4.74 2.30 10.36
C THR A 22 5.93 2.74 9.53
N THR A 23 6.82 1.80 9.26
CA THR A 23 7.99 2.03 8.43
C THR A 23 7.77 1.37 7.10
N TYR A 24 7.98 2.11 6.02
CA TYR A 24 7.84 1.59 4.68
C TYR A 24 9.20 1.43 4.03
N THR A 25 9.31 0.43 3.17
CA THR A 25 10.48 0.28 2.32
C THR A 25 10.19 1.00 1.01
N CYS A 26 11.00 1.99 0.70
CA CYS A 26 10.81 2.81 -0.48
C CYS A 26 12.04 2.79 -1.37
N ALA A 27 11.82 2.86 -2.68
CA ALA A 27 12.88 2.88 -3.67
C ALA A 27 12.31 3.45 -4.96
N SER A 28 13.15 3.58 -5.99
CA SER A 28 12.62 3.94 -7.31
C SER A 28 11.65 2.86 -7.77
N HIS A 29 10.69 3.28 -8.59
CA HIS A 29 9.69 2.35 -9.11
C HIS A 29 10.35 1.17 -9.83
N ASP A 30 11.34 1.45 -10.66
CA ASP A 30 12.01 0.39 -11.41
C ASP A 30 12.71 -0.60 -10.50
N TYR A 31 13.38 -0.10 -9.48
CA TYR A 31 14.07 -0.99 -8.54
C TYR A 31 13.07 -1.87 -7.79
N LEU A 32 12.03 -1.28 -7.27
CA LEU A 32 11.08 -2.02 -6.44
C LEU A 32 10.31 -3.07 -7.24
N THR A 33 9.85 -2.70 -8.44
CA THR A 33 9.11 -3.65 -9.27
C THR A 33 10.01 -4.78 -9.77
N ASN A 34 11.27 -4.47 -10.08
CA ASN A 34 12.22 -5.50 -10.48
C ASN A 34 12.51 -6.45 -9.33
N ASP A 35 12.64 -5.92 -8.12
CA ASP A 35 12.86 -6.73 -6.93
C ASP A 35 11.68 -7.67 -6.68
N LEU A 36 10.45 -7.16 -6.82
CA LEU A 36 9.28 -8.01 -6.66
C LEU A 36 9.24 -9.12 -7.70
N LYS A 37 9.63 -8.81 -8.93
CA LYS A 37 9.64 -9.79 -10.00
C LYS A 37 10.68 -10.88 -9.78
N ILE A 38 11.90 -10.50 -9.47
CA ILE A 38 13.03 -11.44 -9.44
C ILE A 38 13.10 -12.18 -8.10
N ARG A 39 12.99 -11.45 -6.99
CA ARG A 39 13.15 -12.07 -5.68
C ARG A 39 11.88 -12.70 -5.14
N HIS A 40 10.72 -12.17 -5.54
CA HIS A 40 9.44 -12.62 -4.99
C HIS A 40 8.54 -13.25 -6.03
N GLN A 41 8.96 -13.28 -7.30
CA GLN A 41 8.23 -13.91 -8.39
C GLN A 41 6.81 -13.35 -8.53
N GLN A 42 6.67 -12.07 -8.25
CA GLN A 42 5.38 -11.40 -8.31
C GLN A 42 5.25 -10.61 -9.61
N GLU A 43 4.04 -10.57 -10.13
CA GLU A 43 3.70 -9.77 -11.30
C GLU A 43 2.54 -8.86 -10.98
N ARG A 44 2.49 -7.73 -11.66
CA ARG A 44 1.38 -6.80 -11.46
C ARG A 44 0.09 -7.41 -11.98
N LYS A 45 -0.91 -7.46 -11.12
CA LYS A 45 -2.22 -7.99 -11.47
C LYS A 45 -3.29 -6.90 -11.53
N ALA A 46 -3.07 -5.77 -10.89
CA ALA A 46 -4.02 -4.68 -10.88
C ALA A 46 -3.32 -3.37 -10.61
N TRP A 47 -3.93 -2.27 -11.00
CA TRP A 47 -3.40 -0.94 -10.73
C TRP A 47 -4.53 0.08 -10.76
N GLY A 48 -4.29 1.21 -10.13
CA GLY A 48 -5.21 2.32 -10.15
C GLY A 48 -4.46 3.60 -9.85
N VAL A 49 -5.08 4.72 -10.17
CA VAL A 49 -4.50 6.04 -9.93
C VAL A 49 -5.42 6.80 -9.00
N THR A 50 -4.85 7.39 -7.96
CA THR A 50 -5.63 8.17 -7.01
C THR A 50 -5.99 9.53 -7.59
N THR A 51 -6.87 10.25 -6.91
CA THR A 51 -7.23 11.60 -7.32
C THR A 51 -6.07 12.57 -7.24
N GLN A 52 -4.97 12.18 -6.59
CA GLN A 52 -3.77 12.99 -6.49
C GLN A 52 -2.68 12.53 -7.46
N ASN A 53 -3.05 11.72 -8.45
CA ASN A 53 -2.14 11.20 -9.48
C ASN A 53 -1.05 10.29 -8.92
N GLU A 54 -1.37 9.58 -7.87
CA GLU A 54 -0.47 8.59 -7.30
C GLU A 54 -0.90 7.21 -7.76
N LEU A 55 0.07 6.36 -8.05
CA LEU A 55 -0.18 5.05 -8.62
C LEU A 55 -0.22 4.01 -7.50
N ILE A 56 -1.26 3.19 -7.50
CA ILE A 56 -1.36 2.03 -6.62
C ILE A 56 -1.29 0.80 -7.50
N GLU A 57 -0.42 -0.14 -7.13
CA GLU A 57 -0.26 -1.37 -7.90
C GLU A 57 -0.32 -2.57 -6.96
N ILE A 58 -0.92 -3.64 -7.45
CA ILE A 58 -1.03 -4.89 -6.71
C ILE A 58 -0.24 -5.94 -7.47
N PHE A 59 0.75 -6.48 -6.80
CA PHE A 59 1.61 -7.53 -7.35
C PHE A 59 1.32 -8.84 -6.63
N VAL A 60 1.30 -9.91 -7.38
CA VAL A 60 0.95 -11.23 -6.86
C VAL A 60 1.84 -12.28 -7.50
N SER A 61 2.21 -13.28 -6.71
CA SER A 61 2.89 -14.47 -7.23
C SER A 61 1.89 -15.62 -7.29
N ASP A 62 1.72 -16.16 -8.48
CA ASP A 62 0.91 -17.37 -8.64
C ASP A 62 1.61 -18.62 -8.12
N LYS A 63 2.92 -18.53 -7.90
CA LYS A 63 3.70 -19.69 -7.47
C LYS A 63 3.69 -19.87 -5.97
N ASN A 64 3.79 -18.79 -5.21
CA ASN A 64 3.92 -18.87 -3.76
C ASN A 64 2.84 -18.12 -3.01
N ASN A 65 1.84 -17.58 -3.71
CA ASN A 65 0.72 -16.84 -3.15
C ASN A 65 1.13 -15.60 -2.37
N SER A 66 2.34 -15.11 -2.58
CA SER A 66 2.74 -13.86 -1.98
C SER A 66 2.19 -12.70 -2.77
N TRP A 67 1.99 -11.59 -2.10
CA TRP A 67 1.42 -10.41 -2.75
C TRP A 67 1.95 -9.17 -2.07
N THR A 68 1.93 -8.06 -2.81
CA THR A 68 2.43 -6.77 -2.33
C THR A 68 1.62 -5.66 -2.97
N ILE A 69 1.26 -4.67 -2.18
CA ILE A 69 0.66 -3.45 -2.69
C ILE A 69 1.71 -2.36 -2.60
N ILE A 70 1.98 -1.70 -3.72
CA ILE A 70 2.93 -0.60 -3.73
C ILE A 70 2.24 0.69 -4.13
N PHE A 71 2.79 1.78 -3.64
CA PHE A 71 2.31 3.12 -3.86
C PHE A 71 3.45 3.91 -4.48
N THR A 72 3.18 4.62 -5.57
CA THR A 72 4.20 5.40 -6.25
C THR A 72 3.72 6.85 -6.36
N ASN A 73 4.53 7.76 -5.87
CA ASN A 73 4.19 9.17 -5.95
C ASN A 73 4.55 9.76 -7.31
N THR A 74 4.24 11.04 -7.51
CA THR A 74 4.48 11.68 -8.79
C THR A 74 5.96 11.87 -9.12
N ASN A 75 6.84 11.70 -8.14
CA ASN A 75 8.28 11.75 -8.33
C ASN A 75 8.87 10.37 -8.62
N LYS A 76 8.00 9.37 -8.82
CA LYS A 76 8.41 7.99 -9.12
C LYS A 76 9.12 7.30 -7.96
N LEU A 77 8.89 7.76 -6.74
CA LEU A 77 9.31 7.05 -5.56
C LEU A 77 8.22 6.07 -5.17
N SER A 78 8.56 4.81 -5.06
CA SER A 78 7.62 3.75 -4.74
C SER A 78 7.88 3.20 -3.37
N CYS A 79 6.82 2.90 -2.64
CA CYS A 79 6.91 2.31 -1.32
C CYS A 79 6.02 1.08 -1.25
N GLY A 80 6.52 0.02 -0.62
CA GLY A 80 5.70 -1.13 -0.31
C GLY A 80 4.82 -0.80 0.88
N LEU A 81 3.52 -0.78 0.68
CA LEU A 81 2.58 -0.42 1.74
C LEU A 81 2.26 -1.62 2.61
N VAL A 82 1.96 -2.74 1.98
CA VAL A 82 1.55 -3.93 2.69
C VAL A 82 1.78 -5.12 1.78
N GLY A 83 2.06 -6.25 2.38
CA GLY A 83 2.25 -7.48 1.65
C GLY A 83 1.97 -8.67 2.55
N GLY A 84 1.89 -9.84 1.96
CA GLY A 84 1.63 -11.06 2.69
C GLY A 84 2.03 -12.28 1.88
N LYS A 85 1.89 -13.45 2.49
CA LYS A 85 2.28 -14.71 1.86
C LYS A 85 1.09 -15.56 1.46
N GLN A 86 -0.13 -15.15 1.78
CA GLN A 86 -1.33 -15.85 1.39
C GLN A 86 -2.39 -14.84 1.04
N GLY A 87 -3.19 -15.16 0.06
CA GLY A 87 -4.26 -14.29 -0.36
C GLY A 87 -5.15 -14.99 -1.35
N LEU A 88 -6.30 -14.38 -1.61
CA LEU A 88 -7.24 -14.87 -2.61
C LEU A 88 -7.06 -14.05 -3.88
N ILE A 89 -6.85 -14.74 -5.00
CA ILE A 89 -6.62 -14.08 -6.27
C ILE A 89 -7.84 -14.34 -7.14
N PHE A 90 -8.43 -13.26 -7.62
CA PHE A 90 -9.54 -13.35 -8.57
C PHE A 90 -8.98 -13.19 -9.97
N LYS A 91 -9.33 -14.12 -10.83
CA LYS A 91 -8.85 -14.13 -12.21
C LYS A 91 -9.97 -13.88 -13.20
#